data_bde3f1f9e502be92090b8165dd022ff7
#
_entry.id   bde3f1f9e502be92090b8165dd022ff7
#
_cell.length_a   1.000
_cell.length_b   1.000
_cell.length_c   1.000
_cell.angle_alpha   90.00
_cell.angle_beta   90.00
_cell.angle_gamma   90.00
#
_symmetry.space_group_name_H-M   'P 1'
#
loop_
_entity.id
_entity.type
_entity.pdbx_description
1 polymer ?
#
loop_
_entity_poly.entity_id
_entity_poly.type
_entity_poly.pdbx_seq_one_letter_code
_entity_poly.pdbx_strand_id
1 'polypeptide(L)'
;MTMKKIRDERGSAMIITLLLLIILTALGIYAVSISTTEMAMSFQSKAGTVGFNASESGIYRGYDLVSGSVGTTFSISGTLPNGAGYTGTGEMKTMSLSPGNGGNYRMASYEINSTGNAAGFTFQRKLQAVVDFGPIPVGTMY
;
A
#
# COMPACT_ATOMS: atom_id res chain seq x y z
N MET A 1 34.03 -50.02 49.77
CA MET A 1 32.73 -49.36 50.07
C MET A 1 32.57 -48.12 49.20
N THR A 2 32.47 -48.25 47.85
CA THR A 2 32.50 -47.10 46.91
C THR A 2 31.74 -47.35 45.59
N MET A 3 30.67 -48.13 45.60
CA MET A 3 29.89 -48.38 44.37
C MET A 3 28.47 -47.79 44.35
N LYS A 4 28.10 -46.97 45.34
CA LYS A 4 26.71 -46.43 45.40
C LYS A 4 26.58 -45.03 44.76
N LYS A 5 27.66 -44.33 44.49
CA LYS A 5 27.66 -42.93 44.00
C LYS A 5 27.48 -42.79 42.49
N ILE A 6 27.88 -43.79 41.70
CA ILE A 6 27.87 -43.72 40.22
C ILE A 6 26.42 -43.88 39.65
N ARG A 7 25.47 -44.42 40.39
CA ARG A 7 24.13 -44.69 39.92
C ARG A 7 23.23 -43.44 39.97
N ASP A 8 23.49 -42.51 40.90
CA ASP A 8 22.74 -41.25 41.02
C ASP A 8 23.15 -40.22 39.96
N GLU A 9 24.43 -40.19 39.55
CA GLU A 9 24.94 -39.26 38.57
C GLU A 9 24.40 -39.51 37.15
N ARG A 10 24.13 -40.78 36.80
CA ARG A 10 23.54 -41.14 35.48
C ARG A 10 22.06 -40.70 35.36
N GLY A 11 21.31 -40.78 36.46
CA GLY A 11 19.91 -40.32 36.49
C GLY A 11 19.82 -38.79 36.35
N SER A 12 20.71 -38.07 37.04
CA SER A 12 20.79 -36.59 36.95
C SER A 12 21.16 -36.12 35.55
N ALA A 13 22.12 -36.77 34.90
CA ALA A 13 22.52 -36.41 33.53
C ALA A 13 21.39 -36.58 32.53
N MET A 14 20.57 -37.63 32.67
CA MET A 14 19.42 -37.87 31.79
C MET A 14 18.35 -36.79 31.95
N ILE A 15 18.08 -36.33 33.18
CA ILE A 15 17.13 -35.25 33.44
C ILE A 15 17.64 -33.90 32.82
N ILE A 16 18.91 -33.60 32.95
CA ILE A 16 19.51 -32.40 32.40
C ILE A 16 19.45 -32.41 30.87
N THR A 17 19.76 -33.54 30.23
CA THR A 17 19.69 -33.66 28.77
C THR A 17 18.26 -33.50 28.25
N LEU A 18 17.27 -34.08 28.95
CA LEU A 18 15.88 -33.93 28.58
C LEU A 18 15.40 -32.49 28.76
N LEU A 19 15.79 -31.81 29.82
CA LEU A 19 15.50 -30.40 30.05
C LEU A 19 16.09 -29.51 28.96
N LEU A 20 17.37 -29.75 28.60
CA LEU A 20 18.03 -29.00 27.52
C LEU A 20 17.32 -29.25 26.19
N LEU A 21 16.90 -30.44 25.90
CA LEU A 21 16.16 -30.77 24.67
C LEU A 21 14.83 -29.99 24.58
N ILE A 22 14.08 -29.93 25.69
CA ILE A 22 12.83 -29.18 25.76
C ILE A 22 13.09 -27.69 25.52
N ILE A 23 14.12 -27.10 26.17
CA ILE A 23 14.47 -25.69 26.01
C ILE A 23 14.88 -25.39 24.58
N LEU A 24 15.75 -26.22 23.98
CA LEU A 24 16.19 -26.04 22.59
C LEU A 24 15.03 -26.17 21.60
N THR A 25 14.11 -27.11 21.84
CA THR A 25 12.92 -27.27 21.00
C THR A 25 12.01 -26.04 21.09
N ALA A 26 11.78 -25.52 22.30
CA ALA A 26 10.98 -24.32 22.51
C ALA A 26 11.61 -23.08 21.83
N LEU A 27 12.93 -22.91 21.94
CA LEU A 27 13.66 -21.83 21.26
C LEU A 27 13.59 -21.97 19.72
N GLY A 28 13.69 -23.20 19.21
CA GLY A 28 13.54 -23.47 17.78
C GLY A 28 12.16 -23.09 17.24
N ILE A 29 11.11 -23.48 17.92
CA ILE A 29 9.74 -23.12 17.54
C ILE A 29 9.54 -21.59 17.60
N TYR A 30 10.07 -20.93 18.64
CA TYR A 30 9.99 -19.48 18.78
C TYR A 30 10.72 -18.76 17.64
N ALA A 31 11.92 -19.20 17.29
CA ALA A 31 12.69 -18.61 16.18
C ALA A 31 11.95 -18.75 14.83
N VAL A 32 11.36 -19.91 14.56
CA VAL A 32 10.55 -20.12 13.33
C VAL A 32 9.31 -19.21 13.35
N SER A 33 8.64 -19.07 14.47
CA SER A 33 7.46 -18.20 14.60
C SER A 33 7.80 -16.73 14.30
N ILE A 34 8.92 -16.22 14.82
CA ILE A 34 9.39 -14.87 14.51
C ILE A 34 9.67 -14.74 13.01
N SER A 35 10.44 -15.65 12.42
CA SER A 35 10.82 -15.62 11.02
C SER A 35 9.60 -15.62 10.09
N THR A 36 8.58 -16.42 10.38
CA THR A 36 7.34 -16.43 9.59
C THR A 36 6.55 -15.13 9.70
N THR A 37 6.54 -14.52 10.88
CA THR A 37 5.89 -13.22 11.11
C THR A 37 6.61 -12.10 10.35
N GLU A 38 7.94 -12.06 10.41
CA GLU A 38 8.75 -11.08 9.66
C GLU A 38 8.55 -11.21 8.15
N MET A 39 8.49 -12.44 7.64
CA MET A 39 8.19 -12.70 6.23
C MET A 39 6.80 -12.17 5.85
N ALA A 40 5.77 -12.44 6.65
CA ALA A 40 4.42 -11.94 6.41
C ALA A 40 4.37 -10.40 6.40
N MET A 41 5.04 -9.73 7.34
CA MET A 41 5.15 -8.28 7.38
C MET A 41 5.87 -7.72 6.15
N SER A 42 6.94 -8.37 5.70
CA SER A 42 7.69 -7.98 4.49
C SER A 42 6.81 -8.05 3.24
N PHE A 43 6.04 -9.14 3.09
CA PHE A 43 5.09 -9.29 1.98
C PHE A 43 3.99 -8.23 2.01
N GLN A 44 3.41 -7.93 3.18
CA GLN A 44 2.39 -6.89 3.33
C GLN A 44 2.94 -5.51 3.00
N SER A 45 4.15 -5.20 3.44
CA SER A 45 4.84 -3.94 3.14
C SER A 45 5.06 -3.78 1.64
N LYS A 46 5.57 -4.83 0.98
CA LYS A 46 5.76 -4.84 -0.47
C LYS A 46 4.45 -4.65 -1.23
N ALA A 47 3.39 -5.39 -0.85
CA ALA A 47 2.07 -5.25 -1.46
C ALA A 47 1.51 -3.82 -1.25
N GLY A 48 1.73 -3.24 -0.06
CA GLY A 48 1.36 -1.86 0.25
C GLY A 48 2.04 -0.84 -0.65
N THR A 49 3.34 -0.98 -0.88
CA THR A 49 4.11 -0.10 -1.76
C THR A 49 3.66 -0.24 -3.22
N VAL A 50 3.44 -1.46 -3.70
CA VAL A 50 2.96 -1.71 -5.07
C VAL A 50 1.56 -1.13 -5.27
N GLY A 51 0.64 -1.32 -4.31
CA GLY A 51 -0.70 -0.73 -4.35
C GLY A 51 -0.69 0.80 -4.29
N PHE A 52 0.23 1.39 -3.51
CA PHE A 52 0.43 2.83 -3.47
C PHE A 52 0.89 3.37 -4.83
N ASN A 53 1.94 2.80 -5.42
CA ASN A 53 2.45 3.22 -6.72
C ASN A 53 1.41 3.04 -7.84
N ALA A 54 0.57 2.01 -7.76
CA ALA A 54 -0.54 1.82 -8.69
C ALA A 54 -1.58 2.93 -8.53
N SER A 55 -1.99 3.28 -7.30
CA SER A 55 -2.94 4.37 -7.07
C SER A 55 -2.38 5.73 -7.47
N GLU A 56 -1.09 5.98 -7.26
CA GLU A 56 -0.40 7.18 -7.72
C GLU A 56 -0.41 7.28 -9.26
N SER A 57 -0.14 6.18 -9.95
CA SER A 57 -0.25 6.12 -11.42
C SER A 57 -1.67 6.45 -11.90
N GLY A 58 -2.69 6.04 -11.15
CA GLY A 58 -4.07 6.43 -11.41
C GLY A 58 -4.32 7.94 -11.24
N ILE A 59 -3.72 8.57 -10.22
CA ILE A 59 -3.80 10.04 -10.05
C ILE A 59 -3.15 10.75 -11.25
N TYR A 60 -1.95 10.33 -11.70
CA TYR A 60 -1.31 10.92 -12.88
C TYR A 60 -2.16 10.74 -14.15
N ARG A 61 -2.78 9.57 -14.33
CA ARG A 61 -3.71 9.36 -15.44
C ARG A 61 -4.91 10.28 -15.36
N GLY A 62 -5.45 10.49 -14.16
CA GLY A 62 -6.53 11.45 -13.91
C GLY A 62 -6.12 12.89 -14.26
N TYR A 63 -4.89 13.27 -13.89
CA TYR A 63 -4.33 14.59 -14.25
C TYR A 63 -4.28 14.81 -15.76
N ASP A 64 -3.82 13.81 -16.53
CA ASP A 64 -3.79 13.87 -18.00
C ASP A 64 -5.19 14.09 -18.58
N LEU A 65 -6.21 13.43 -18.01
CA LEU A 65 -7.58 13.56 -18.48
C LEU A 65 -8.18 14.94 -18.17
N VAL A 66 -7.84 15.54 -17.03
CA VAL A 66 -8.23 16.93 -16.70
C VAL A 66 -7.67 17.91 -17.73
N SER A 67 -6.43 17.75 -18.16
CA SER A 67 -5.80 18.63 -19.15
C SER A 67 -6.40 18.53 -20.55
N GLY A 68 -6.97 17.37 -20.90
CA GLY A 68 -7.52 17.11 -22.23
C GLY A 68 -9.05 17.23 -22.35
N SER A 69 -9.77 17.35 -21.24
CA SER A 69 -11.24 17.31 -21.24
C SER A 69 -11.82 18.11 -20.09
N VAL A 70 -12.53 19.19 -20.39
CA VAL A 70 -13.27 19.99 -19.39
C VAL A 70 -14.63 19.31 -19.11
N GLY A 71 -14.59 18.02 -18.78
CA GLY A 71 -15.81 17.30 -18.36
C GLY A 71 -16.05 17.42 -16.85
N THR A 72 -17.30 17.29 -16.43
CA THR A 72 -17.66 17.35 -15.01
C THR A 72 -17.23 16.11 -14.23
N THR A 73 -17.18 14.96 -14.90
CA THR A 73 -16.77 13.67 -14.30
C THR A 73 -16.07 12.81 -15.34
N PHE A 74 -15.08 12.02 -14.90
CA PHE A 74 -14.39 11.02 -15.73
C PHE A 74 -13.99 9.80 -14.88
N SER A 75 -13.81 8.65 -15.53
CA SER A 75 -13.31 7.43 -14.90
C SER A 75 -11.88 7.12 -15.37
N ILE A 76 -11.10 6.55 -14.48
CA ILE A 76 -9.74 6.12 -14.73
C ILE A 76 -9.59 4.64 -14.41
N SER A 77 -8.89 3.91 -15.27
CA SER A 77 -8.50 2.52 -15.01
C SER A 77 -7.27 2.16 -15.81
N GLY A 78 -6.50 1.22 -15.32
CA GLY A 78 -5.35 0.69 -16.02
C GLY A 78 -4.64 -0.42 -15.27
N THR A 79 -3.74 -1.09 -15.98
CA THR A 79 -2.88 -2.13 -15.43
C THR A 79 -1.43 -1.78 -15.74
N LEU A 80 -0.57 -1.88 -14.74
CA LEU A 80 0.86 -1.63 -14.84
C LEU A 80 1.59 -2.90 -15.33
N PRO A 81 2.82 -2.78 -15.88
CA PRO A 81 3.59 -3.92 -16.38
C PRO A 81 3.87 -5.01 -15.33
N ASN A 82 3.87 -4.65 -14.05
CA ASN A 82 4.03 -5.58 -12.92
C ASN A 82 2.72 -6.29 -12.51
N GLY A 83 1.63 -6.12 -13.27
CA GLY A 83 0.32 -6.71 -13.00
C GLY A 83 -0.50 -5.97 -11.95
N ALA A 84 0.02 -4.91 -11.32
CA ALA A 84 -0.77 -4.07 -10.44
C ALA A 84 -1.80 -3.27 -11.23
N GLY A 85 -2.99 -3.10 -10.67
CA GLY A 85 -4.07 -2.35 -11.31
C GLY A 85 -4.43 -1.09 -10.54
N TYR A 86 -5.06 -0.14 -11.23
CA TYR A 86 -5.71 1.00 -10.59
C TYR A 86 -7.06 1.28 -11.22
N THR A 87 -7.97 1.79 -10.40
CA THR A 87 -9.29 2.28 -10.80
C THR A 87 -9.63 3.52 -10.02
N GLY A 88 -10.42 4.41 -10.60
CA GLY A 88 -10.82 5.62 -9.89
C GLY A 88 -11.74 6.51 -10.69
N THR A 89 -12.02 7.68 -10.15
CA THR A 89 -12.89 8.70 -10.73
C THR A 89 -12.30 10.08 -10.47
N GLY A 90 -12.52 10.98 -11.39
CA GLY A 90 -12.32 12.41 -11.20
C GLY A 90 -13.63 13.16 -11.34
N GLU A 91 -13.83 14.17 -10.52
CA GLU A 91 -15.03 15.00 -10.49
C GLU A 91 -14.65 16.47 -10.32
N MET A 92 -15.25 17.34 -11.14
CA MET A 92 -15.13 18.78 -10.94
C MET A 92 -15.97 19.21 -9.74
N LYS A 93 -15.33 19.76 -8.71
CA LYS A 93 -15.99 20.21 -7.49
C LYS A 93 -16.42 21.68 -7.55
N THR A 94 -15.52 22.51 -8.00
CA THR A 94 -15.75 23.96 -8.00
C THR A 94 -15.14 24.63 -9.24
N MET A 95 -15.73 25.77 -9.60
CA MET A 95 -15.17 26.66 -10.58
C MET A 95 -15.10 28.07 -9.98
N SER A 96 -13.92 28.65 -9.92
CA SER A 96 -13.64 29.92 -9.31
C SER A 96 -13.01 30.90 -10.29
N LEU A 97 -12.95 32.18 -9.92
CA LEU A 97 -12.19 33.18 -10.68
C LEU A 97 -10.70 32.85 -10.65
N SER A 98 -10.03 32.96 -11.80
CA SER A 98 -8.59 32.76 -11.87
C SER A 98 -7.84 33.98 -11.31
N PRO A 99 -7.07 33.82 -10.22
CA PRO A 99 -6.32 34.93 -9.63
C PRO A 99 -5.35 35.55 -10.65
N GLY A 100 -5.33 36.85 -10.75
CA GLY A 100 -4.39 37.59 -11.59
C GLY A 100 -4.71 37.65 -13.11
N ASN A 101 -5.76 36.92 -13.57
CA ASN A 101 -6.10 36.84 -15.00
C ASN A 101 -7.36 37.64 -15.42
N GLY A 102 -7.91 38.42 -14.50
CA GLY A 102 -9.12 39.21 -14.75
C GLY A 102 -10.43 38.40 -14.69
N GLY A 103 -11.56 39.09 -14.83
CA GLY A 103 -12.89 38.50 -14.64
C GLY A 103 -13.33 37.50 -15.72
N ASN A 104 -12.59 37.40 -16.84
CA ASN A 104 -12.94 36.56 -17.96
C ASN A 104 -12.32 35.16 -17.93
N TYR A 105 -11.57 34.86 -16.86
CA TYR A 105 -10.92 33.54 -16.72
C TYR A 105 -11.38 32.82 -15.45
N ARG A 106 -11.53 31.50 -15.54
CA ARG A 106 -11.91 30.61 -14.45
C ARG A 106 -10.83 29.58 -14.19
N MET A 107 -10.80 29.09 -12.95
CA MET A 107 -10.09 27.87 -12.58
C MET A 107 -11.10 26.82 -12.15
N ALA A 108 -10.95 25.60 -12.66
CA ALA A 108 -11.76 24.44 -12.26
C ALA A 108 -10.95 23.57 -11.33
N SER A 109 -11.49 23.26 -10.13
CA SER A 109 -10.88 22.34 -9.18
C SER A 109 -11.50 20.96 -9.34
N TYR A 110 -10.66 19.97 -9.60
CA TYR A 110 -11.03 18.57 -9.75
C TYR A 110 -10.54 17.77 -8.55
N GLU A 111 -11.40 16.91 -8.04
CA GLU A 111 -11.05 15.89 -7.06
C GLU A 111 -10.88 14.56 -7.79
N ILE A 112 -9.68 13.99 -7.71
CA ILE A 112 -9.34 12.72 -8.32
C ILE A 112 -9.16 11.69 -7.22
N ASN A 113 -9.96 10.63 -7.25
CA ASN A 113 -9.87 9.49 -6.34
C ASN A 113 -9.36 8.28 -7.10
N SER A 114 -8.27 7.68 -6.62
CA SER A 114 -7.67 6.49 -7.22
C SER A 114 -7.47 5.40 -6.20
N THR A 115 -7.81 4.16 -6.58
CA THR A 115 -7.60 2.95 -5.79
C THR A 115 -6.65 2.03 -6.55
N GLY A 116 -5.51 1.75 -5.96
CA GLY A 116 -4.51 0.84 -6.51
C GLY A 116 -4.50 -0.50 -5.76
N ASN A 117 -4.30 -1.58 -6.49
CA ASN A 117 -4.17 -2.93 -5.97
C ASN A 117 -2.88 -3.59 -6.47
N ALA A 118 -2.24 -4.39 -5.62
CA ALA A 118 -1.11 -5.24 -6.01
C ALA A 118 -1.63 -6.55 -6.59
N ALA A 119 -1.01 -7.02 -7.68
CA ALA A 119 -1.36 -8.30 -8.30
C ALA A 119 -1.21 -9.47 -7.30
N GLY A 120 -2.23 -10.33 -7.22
CA GLY A 120 -2.23 -11.48 -6.31
C GLY A 120 -2.49 -11.17 -4.84
N PHE A 121 -2.79 -9.92 -4.50
CA PHE A 121 -3.13 -9.50 -3.13
C PHE A 121 -4.51 -8.85 -3.10
N THR A 122 -5.25 -9.08 -2.02
CA THR A 122 -6.52 -8.38 -1.75
C THR A 122 -6.32 -6.96 -1.20
N PHE A 123 -5.06 -6.57 -1.00
CA PHE A 123 -4.68 -5.30 -0.42
C PHE A 123 -4.88 -4.15 -1.41
N GLN A 124 -5.56 -3.09 -0.97
CA GLN A 124 -5.83 -1.89 -1.77
C GLN A 124 -5.32 -0.65 -1.05
N ARG A 125 -4.82 0.31 -1.82
CA ARG A 125 -4.51 1.67 -1.37
C ARG A 125 -5.36 2.67 -2.12
N LYS A 126 -5.92 3.63 -1.37
CA LYS A 126 -6.68 4.74 -1.93
C LYS A 126 -5.89 6.02 -1.78
N LEU A 127 -5.83 6.79 -2.86
CA LEU A 127 -5.28 8.13 -2.89
C LEU A 127 -6.33 9.10 -3.42
N GLN A 128 -6.30 10.30 -2.88
CA GLN A 128 -7.10 11.43 -3.31
C GLN A 128 -6.19 12.61 -3.61
N ALA A 129 -6.42 13.27 -4.73
CA ALA A 129 -5.72 14.49 -5.11
C ALA A 129 -6.74 15.54 -5.54
N VAL A 130 -6.44 16.80 -5.23
CA VAL A 130 -7.16 17.94 -5.77
C VAL A 130 -6.24 18.65 -6.76
N VAL A 131 -6.74 18.90 -7.96
CA VAL A 131 -6.02 19.49 -9.07
C VAL A 131 -6.78 20.70 -9.57
N ASP A 132 -6.11 21.84 -9.61
CA ASP A 132 -6.65 23.07 -10.20
C ASP A 132 -6.21 23.18 -11.65
N PHE A 133 -7.17 23.30 -12.55
CA PHE A 133 -6.96 23.42 -13.99
C PHE A 133 -7.42 24.80 -14.48
N GLY A 134 -6.56 25.49 -15.18
CA GLY A 134 -6.84 26.82 -15.74
C GLY A 134 -5.57 27.62 -16.00
N PRO A 135 -5.67 28.88 -16.47
CA PRO A 135 -6.90 29.66 -16.64
C PRO A 135 -7.74 29.26 -17.87
N ILE A 136 -9.03 29.08 -17.69
CA ILE A 136 -9.99 28.75 -18.76
C ILE A 136 -10.76 30.02 -19.14
N PRO A 137 -10.75 30.47 -20.41
CA PRO A 137 -11.52 31.65 -20.81
C PRO A 137 -13.02 31.39 -20.74
N VAL A 138 -13.76 32.35 -20.18
CA VAL A 138 -15.22 32.30 -20.13
C VAL A 138 -15.79 32.39 -21.56
N GLY A 139 -16.49 31.37 -22.03
CA GLY A 139 -17.02 31.31 -23.40
C GLY A 139 -16.51 30.11 -24.22
N THR A 140 -15.51 29.36 -23.75
CA THR A 140 -15.00 28.14 -24.42
C THR A 140 -15.57 26.84 -23.82
N MET A 141 -16.53 26.93 -22.90
CA MET A 141 -17.21 25.76 -22.38
C MET A 141 -18.39 25.44 -23.32
N TYR A 142 -18.15 24.51 -24.22
CA TYR A 142 -19.17 23.86 -25.02
C TYR A 142 -19.33 22.41 -24.59
#